data_7069863e6b17de464052c6eee606a684
#
_entry.id   7069863e6b17de464052c6eee606a684
#
_cell.length_a   1.000
_cell.length_b   1.000
_cell.length_c   1.000
_cell.angle_alpha   90.00
_cell.angle_beta   90.00
_cell.angle_gamma   90.00
#
_symmetry.space_group_name_H-M   'P 1'
#
loop_
_entity.id
_entity.type
_entity.pdbx_description
1 polymer ?
#
loop_
_entity_poly.entity_id
_entity_poly.type
_entity_poly.pdbx_seq_one_letter_code
_entity_poly.pdbx_strand_id
1 'polypeptide(L)'
;MSNNLTGIFNNPQGNNTFDMKIFFSVGEPSGDLHGSNLIREMLHRDNNIECVGFGGSLMEEAGCTLLFDLTQFAVMWFVNVLLNLHRFIGFARQAERYFKENSIDAVVLIDYPGFNWVIAKKAKRHGIPVFYYGVPQLWAWAPWRIRKMRKRVDYALCKLPFEEKWYRDRGCEARFVGHPFFDEMENQKQTIDQDFLTRQRETPGKLVTLLPGSRQQEVEGQLKWFLKAVTTVQRKVSDTRFAIASFNQTQADYASKLVAASGLNIEIYVGRTPELMQAAHCCLACSGSVSLELMYHHTPTVILYHVNRFRYFLGNHLIRSRYITLVNLIASANPFLRTKEVWHPNLPGGEDIPMPEYPT
;
A
#
# COMPACT_ATOMS: atom_id res chain seq x y z
N MET A 1 10.47 8.30 -24.49
CA MET A 1 11.85 7.80 -24.34
C MET A 1 11.79 6.33 -23.95
N SER A 2 11.45 5.52 -24.95
CA SER A 2 11.42 4.06 -24.88
C SER A 2 12.69 3.55 -25.58
N ASN A 3 13.66 3.08 -24.83
CA ASN A 3 14.70 2.17 -25.33
C ASN A 3 15.72 1.91 -24.22
N ASN A 4 15.88 0.64 -23.88
CA ASN A 4 17.02 -0.04 -23.26
C ASN A 4 16.67 -0.97 -22.06
N LEU A 5 15.55 -1.68 -22.11
CA LEU A 5 15.38 -2.86 -21.27
C LEU A 5 15.57 -4.19 -22.05
N THR A 6 15.62 -4.15 -23.37
CA THR A 6 15.79 -5.35 -24.24
C THR A 6 17.22 -5.91 -24.26
N GLY A 7 18.19 -5.25 -23.66
CA GLY A 7 19.60 -5.67 -23.68
C GLY A 7 20.05 -6.58 -22.54
N ILE A 8 19.19 -6.88 -21.55
CA ILE A 8 19.61 -7.61 -20.34
C ILE A 8 19.31 -9.12 -20.44
N PHE A 9 18.54 -9.57 -21.44
CA PHE A 9 18.00 -10.93 -21.51
C PHE A 9 18.39 -11.71 -22.77
N ASN A 10 19.63 -11.65 -23.21
CA ASN A 10 20.11 -12.58 -24.23
C ASN A 10 20.83 -13.76 -23.58
N ASN A 11 20.18 -14.90 -23.47
CA ASN A 11 20.81 -16.18 -23.17
C ASN A 11 20.63 -17.14 -24.39
N PRO A 12 21.70 -17.53 -25.07
CA PRO A 12 21.62 -18.45 -26.19
C PRO A 12 21.89 -19.88 -25.71
N GLN A 13 20.89 -20.64 -25.26
CA GLN A 13 20.88 -22.10 -25.36
C GLN A 13 19.59 -22.77 -24.85
N GLY A 14 18.88 -23.43 -25.77
CA GLY A 14 18.32 -24.77 -25.59
C GLY A 14 16.86 -24.92 -25.14
N ASN A 15 16.00 -25.27 -26.10
CA ASN A 15 14.76 -26.08 -25.94
C ASN A 15 14.00 -26.03 -24.58
N ASN A 16 13.50 -24.89 -24.20
CA ASN A 16 12.35 -24.79 -23.34
C ASN A 16 11.24 -24.05 -24.09
N THR A 17 10.01 -24.51 -23.96
CA THR A 17 8.81 -23.86 -24.51
C THR A 17 8.59 -22.45 -23.92
N PHE A 18 9.36 -22.07 -22.89
CA PHE A 18 9.38 -20.73 -22.31
C PHE A 18 10.79 -20.13 -22.42
N ASP A 19 10.86 -18.88 -22.90
CA ASP A 19 12.12 -18.15 -23.06
C ASP A 19 12.64 -17.58 -21.74
N MET A 20 11.77 -17.41 -20.74
CA MET A 20 12.11 -16.83 -19.44
C MET A 20 11.27 -17.45 -18.31
N LYS A 21 11.91 -17.79 -17.19
CA LYS A 21 11.24 -18.25 -15.97
C LYS A 21 11.48 -17.31 -14.79
N ILE A 22 10.42 -16.75 -14.24
CA ILE A 22 10.46 -15.75 -13.18
C ILE A 22 9.83 -16.29 -11.90
N PHE A 23 10.58 -16.21 -10.79
CA PHE A 23 10.10 -16.61 -9.47
C PHE A 23 9.58 -15.41 -8.68
N PHE A 24 8.33 -15.47 -8.24
CA PHE A 24 7.68 -14.44 -7.41
C PHE A 24 7.68 -14.83 -5.94
N SER A 25 7.83 -13.84 -5.05
CA SER A 25 7.66 -14.04 -3.61
C SER A 25 6.82 -12.91 -3.03
N VAL A 26 5.59 -13.23 -2.69
CA VAL A 26 4.54 -12.32 -2.22
C VAL A 26 3.88 -12.93 -0.99
N GLY A 27 3.71 -12.15 0.07
CA GLY A 27 3.17 -12.65 1.35
C GLY A 27 2.02 -11.83 1.93
N GLU A 28 1.54 -10.80 1.22
CA GLU A 28 0.43 -9.95 1.68
C GLU A 28 -0.66 -9.85 0.60
N PRO A 29 -1.95 -9.72 0.96
CA PRO A 29 -3.04 -9.60 -0.01
C PRO A 29 -2.87 -8.41 -0.99
N SER A 30 -2.36 -7.28 -0.52
CA SER A 30 -2.03 -6.13 -1.37
C SER A 30 -0.92 -6.47 -2.38
N GLY A 31 0.07 -7.22 -1.92
CA GLY A 31 1.15 -7.72 -2.78
C GLY A 31 0.65 -8.71 -3.84
N ASP A 32 -0.33 -9.55 -3.51
CA ASP A 32 -0.97 -10.48 -4.44
C ASP A 32 -1.66 -9.73 -5.59
N LEU A 33 -2.43 -8.69 -5.26
CA LEU A 33 -3.04 -7.81 -6.26
C LEU A 33 -1.99 -7.15 -7.16
N HIS A 34 -0.93 -6.60 -6.57
CA HIS A 34 0.15 -5.97 -7.35
C HIS A 34 0.91 -6.99 -8.20
N GLY A 35 1.14 -8.19 -7.66
CA GLY A 35 1.78 -9.29 -8.37
C GLY A 35 0.93 -9.78 -9.54
N SER A 36 -0.38 -9.93 -9.33
CA SER A 36 -1.30 -10.37 -10.39
C SER A 36 -1.36 -9.38 -11.55
N ASN A 37 -1.40 -8.08 -11.27
CA ASN A 37 -1.40 -7.04 -12.29
C ASN A 37 -0.07 -7.04 -13.08
N LEU A 38 1.06 -7.19 -12.38
CA LEU A 38 2.37 -7.29 -13.03
C LEU A 38 2.46 -8.54 -13.92
N ILE A 39 1.99 -9.69 -13.44
CA ILE A 39 2.01 -10.96 -14.21
C ILE A 39 1.13 -10.86 -15.45
N ARG A 40 -0.11 -10.33 -15.34
CA ARG A 40 -0.99 -10.13 -16.50
C ARG A 40 -0.33 -9.27 -17.57
N GLU A 41 0.28 -8.16 -17.17
CA GLU A 41 0.95 -7.26 -18.11
C GLU A 41 2.19 -7.90 -18.75
N MET A 42 2.96 -8.69 -17.99
CA MET A 42 4.11 -9.42 -18.53
C MET A 42 3.67 -10.46 -19.54
N LEU A 43 2.67 -11.29 -19.22
CA LEU A 43 2.15 -12.33 -20.12
C LEU A 43 1.43 -11.73 -21.36
N HIS A 44 0.82 -10.55 -21.21
CA HIS A 44 0.24 -9.83 -22.34
C HIS A 44 1.31 -9.36 -23.34
N ARG A 45 2.50 -8.98 -22.84
CA ARG A 45 3.62 -8.55 -23.69
C ARG A 45 4.41 -9.69 -24.29
N ASP A 46 4.57 -10.76 -23.52
CA ASP A 46 5.30 -11.95 -23.93
C ASP A 46 4.72 -13.19 -23.23
N ASN A 47 4.00 -14.01 -23.97
CA ASN A 47 3.38 -15.23 -23.46
C ASN A 47 4.35 -16.40 -23.27
N ASN A 48 5.63 -16.23 -23.64
CA ASN A 48 6.69 -17.21 -23.41
C ASN A 48 7.34 -17.08 -22.03
N ILE A 49 6.78 -16.28 -21.13
CA ILE A 49 7.24 -16.14 -19.74
C ILE A 49 6.51 -17.17 -18.86
N GLU A 50 7.27 -17.94 -18.11
CA GLU A 50 6.74 -18.80 -17.03
C GLU A 50 6.85 -18.06 -15.69
N CYS A 51 5.71 -17.80 -15.03
CA CYS A 51 5.63 -17.22 -13.70
C CYS A 51 5.38 -18.32 -12.67
N VAL A 52 6.21 -18.39 -11.63
CA VAL A 52 6.10 -19.40 -10.57
C VAL A 52 6.45 -18.80 -9.22
N GLY A 53 5.94 -19.31 -8.11
CA GLY A 53 6.42 -18.88 -6.81
C GLY A 53 5.43 -18.95 -5.66
N PHE A 54 5.56 -17.99 -4.74
CA PHE A 54 4.68 -17.80 -3.59
C PHE A 54 3.81 -16.57 -3.83
N GLY A 55 2.52 -16.70 -3.65
CA GLY A 55 1.56 -15.61 -3.85
C GLY A 55 0.20 -15.96 -3.27
N GLY A 56 -0.85 -15.45 -3.85
CA GLY A 56 -2.23 -15.76 -3.53
C GLY A 56 -3.06 -16.06 -4.79
N SER A 57 -4.36 -16.21 -4.60
CA SER A 57 -5.30 -16.62 -5.66
C SER A 57 -5.33 -15.65 -6.85
N LEU A 58 -5.14 -14.35 -6.64
CA LEU A 58 -5.13 -13.38 -7.74
C LEU A 58 -3.93 -13.59 -8.67
N MET A 59 -2.76 -13.93 -8.15
CA MET A 59 -1.59 -14.26 -8.96
C MET A 59 -1.79 -15.59 -9.69
N GLU A 60 -2.43 -16.59 -9.06
CA GLU A 60 -2.77 -17.86 -9.71
C GLU A 60 -3.72 -17.64 -10.89
N GLU A 61 -4.79 -16.87 -10.70
CA GLU A 61 -5.74 -16.48 -11.75
C GLU A 61 -5.06 -15.66 -12.87
N ALA A 62 -3.98 -14.96 -12.56
CA ALA A 62 -3.19 -14.22 -13.54
C ALA A 62 -2.20 -15.09 -14.33
N GLY A 63 -2.11 -16.39 -14.05
CA GLY A 63 -1.24 -17.33 -14.75
C GLY A 63 0.05 -17.70 -14.01
N CYS A 64 0.18 -17.41 -12.73
CA CYS A 64 1.31 -17.83 -11.91
C CYS A 64 1.10 -19.25 -11.36
N THR A 65 2.07 -20.14 -11.56
CA THR A 65 2.07 -21.45 -10.87
C THR A 65 2.47 -21.29 -9.41
N LEU A 66 1.52 -21.44 -8.50
CA LEU A 66 1.82 -21.31 -7.07
C LEU A 66 2.45 -22.55 -6.50
N LEU A 67 3.60 -22.40 -5.85
CA LEU A 67 4.20 -23.42 -5.00
C LEU A 67 3.52 -23.48 -3.62
N PHE A 68 2.99 -22.35 -3.17
CA PHE A 68 2.25 -22.22 -1.92
C PHE A 68 1.51 -20.86 -1.87
N ASP A 69 0.28 -20.86 -1.33
CA ASP A 69 -0.45 -19.63 -1.00
C ASP A 69 0.07 -19.04 0.31
N LEU A 70 1.05 -18.13 0.19
CA LEU A 70 1.68 -17.49 1.32
C LEU A 70 0.82 -16.36 1.90
N THR A 71 -0.10 -15.80 1.12
CA THR A 71 -0.94 -14.67 1.52
C THR A 71 -1.97 -15.09 2.57
N GLN A 72 -2.66 -16.20 2.38
CA GLN A 72 -3.57 -16.76 3.37
C GLN A 72 -2.84 -17.16 4.65
N PHE A 73 -1.65 -17.75 4.49
CA PHE A 73 -0.82 -18.14 5.63
C PHE A 73 -0.40 -16.92 6.47
N ALA A 74 0.04 -15.83 5.84
CA ALA A 74 0.48 -14.63 6.52
C ALA A 74 -0.66 -13.95 7.29
N VAL A 75 -1.87 -13.89 6.73
CA VAL A 75 -3.06 -13.33 7.39
C VAL A 75 -3.45 -14.12 8.64
N MET A 76 -3.51 -15.45 8.54
CA MET A 76 -3.92 -16.31 9.66
C MET A 76 -2.92 -16.32 10.82
N TRP A 77 -1.64 -16.12 10.55
CA TRP A 77 -0.57 -16.36 11.53
C TRP A 77 0.23 -15.12 11.92
N PHE A 78 -0.21 -13.92 11.51
CA PHE A 78 0.47 -12.66 11.79
C PHE A 78 0.70 -12.43 13.30
N VAL A 79 -0.26 -12.84 14.13
CA VAL A 79 -0.20 -12.65 15.60
C VAL A 79 0.86 -13.55 16.25
N ASN A 80 1.22 -14.69 15.63
CA ASN A 80 2.13 -15.70 16.21
C ASN A 80 3.33 -16.02 15.29
N VAL A 81 3.97 -15.01 14.72
CA VAL A 81 5.13 -15.19 13.82
C VAL A 81 6.25 -16.03 14.45
N LEU A 82 6.51 -15.85 15.74
CA LEU A 82 7.55 -16.61 16.45
C LEU A 82 7.24 -18.11 16.53
N LEU A 83 5.99 -18.47 16.77
CA LEU A 83 5.55 -19.88 16.85
C LEU A 83 5.59 -20.58 15.49
N ASN A 84 5.48 -19.82 14.40
CA ASN A 84 5.45 -20.33 13.04
C ASN A 84 6.77 -20.16 12.27
N LEU A 85 7.84 -19.75 12.95
CA LEU A 85 9.14 -19.52 12.32
C LEU A 85 9.66 -20.76 11.57
N HIS A 86 9.39 -21.96 12.08
CA HIS A 86 9.78 -23.22 11.44
C HIS A 86 9.14 -23.41 10.05
N ARG A 87 7.89 -22.95 9.85
CA ARG A 87 7.19 -23.02 8.56
C ARG A 87 7.81 -22.04 7.55
N PHE A 88 8.16 -20.82 7.98
CA PHE A 88 8.87 -19.87 7.12
C PHE A 88 10.25 -20.41 6.69
N ILE A 89 10.92 -21.12 7.59
CA ILE A 89 12.17 -21.82 7.24
C ILE A 89 11.87 -22.91 6.20
N GLY A 90 10.76 -23.65 6.32
CA GLY A 90 10.30 -24.64 5.36
C GLY A 90 10.09 -24.04 3.96
N PHE A 91 9.32 -22.96 3.84
CA PHE A 91 9.10 -22.25 2.58
C PHE A 91 10.41 -21.73 1.98
N ALA A 92 11.28 -21.16 2.81
CA ALA A 92 12.57 -20.72 2.35
C ALA A 92 13.47 -21.87 1.81
N ARG A 93 13.38 -23.06 2.41
CA ARG A 93 14.06 -24.27 1.91
C ARG A 93 13.43 -24.77 0.61
N GLN A 94 12.10 -24.70 0.49
CA GLN A 94 11.38 -25.05 -0.74
C GLN A 94 11.82 -24.16 -1.90
N ALA A 95 11.87 -22.83 -1.70
CA ALA A 95 12.39 -21.91 -2.73
C ALA A 95 13.85 -22.24 -3.11
N GLU A 96 14.72 -22.48 -2.13
CA GLU A 96 16.13 -22.82 -2.42
C GLU A 96 16.29 -24.13 -3.19
N ARG A 97 15.45 -25.15 -2.89
CA ARG A 97 15.40 -26.39 -3.66
C ARG A 97 14.95 -26.09 -5.08
N TYR A 98 13.90 -25.30 -5.24
CA TYR A 98 13.39 -24.92 -6.56
C TYR A 98 14.46 -24.21 -7.40
N PHE A 99 15.23 -23.28 -6.81
CA PHE A 99 16.34 -22.59 -7.48
C PHE A 99 17.51 -23.53 -7.87
N LYS A 100 17.67 -24.67 -7.20
CA LYS A 100 18.68 -25.68 -7.55
C LYS A 100 18.23 -26.58 -8.69
N GLU A 101 16.95 -26.92 -8.71
CA GLU A 101 16.36 -27.88 -9.63
C GLU A 101 15.89 -27.25 -10.94
N ASN A 102 15.75 -25.92 -10.98
CA ASN A 102 15.23 -25.19 -12.13
C ASN A 102 16.15 -24.02 -12.51
N SER A 103 16.25 -23.74 -13.80
CA SER A 103 16.81 -22.47 -14.30
C SER A 103 15.83 -21.35 -14.02
N ILE A 104 16.21 -20.40 -13.21
CA ILE A 104 15.43 -19.20 -12.88
C ILE A 104 16.17 -17.97 -13.35
N ASP A 105 15.54 -17.18 -14.22
CA ASP A 105 16.15 -16.00 -14.83
C ASP A 105 16.07 -14.77 -13.94
N ALA A 106 15.01 -14.67 -13.12
CA ALA A 106 14.84 -13.57 -12.17
C ALA A 106 13.99 -13.96 -10.96
N VAL A 107 14.22 -13.28 -9.83
CA VAL A 107 13.35 -13.33 -8.66
C VAL A 107 12.72 -11.95 -8.44
N VAL A 108 11.40 -11.89 -8.39
CA VAL A 108 10.62 -10.69 -8.09
C VAL A 108 10.04 -10.80 -6.67
N LEU A 109 10.42 -9.86 -5.83
CA LEU A 109 9.95 -9.74 -4.44
C LEU A 109 8.93 -8.61 -4.37
N ILE A 110 7.78 -8.87 -3.76
CA ILE A 110 6.74 -7.85 -3.58
C ILE A 110 6.37 -7.77 -2.10
N ASP A 111 6.43 -6.56 -1.53
CA ASP A 111 6.14 -6.30 -0.11
C ASP A 111 6.80 -7.30 0.86
N TYR A 112 6.21 -7.62 2.00
CA TYR A 112 6.60 -8.65 2.98
C TYR A 112 8.11 -8.75 3.28
N PRO A 113 8.76 -7.65 3.67
CA PRO A 113 10.23 -7.56 3.72
C PRO A 113 10.87 -8.54 4.71
N GLY A 114 10.15 -8.98 5.74
CA GLY A 114 10.66 -9.95 6.72
C GLY A 114 11.15 -11.23 6.07
N PHE A 115 10.30 -11.88 5.32
CA PHE A 115 10.56 -13.14 4.62
C PHE A 115 11.35 -12.91 3.32
N ASN A 116 11.01 -11.89 2.57
CA ASN A 116 11.63 -11.60 1.27
C ASN A 116 13.14 -11.34 1.36
N TRP A 117 13.66 -10.85 2.49
CA TRP A 117 15.11 -10.81 2.71
C TRP A 117 15.76 -12.19 2.72
N VAL A 118 15.04 -13.23 3.15
CA VAL A 118 15.57 -14.59 3.16
C VAL A 118 15.59 -15.15 1.74
N ILE A 119 14.51 -14.96 0.99
CA ILE A 119 14.41 -15.38 -0.43
C ILE A 119 15.49 -14.68 -1.25
N ALA A 120 15.64 -13.35 -1.14
CA ALA A 120 16.68 -12.59 -1.79
C ALA A 120 18.08 -13.16 -1.54
N LYS A 121 18.38 -13.47 -0.25
CA LYS A 121 19.68 -14.07 0.12
C LYS A 121 19.91 -15.41 -0.59
N LYS A 122 18.86 -16.21 -0.73
CA LYS A 122 18.95 -17.53 -1.39
C LYS A 122 19.13 -17.35 -2.90
N ALA A 123 18.32 -16.52 -3.56
CA ALA A 123 18.47 -16.21 -4.99
C ALA A 123 19.90 -15.74 -5.32
N LYS A 124 20.45 -14.81 -4.54
CA LYS A 124 21.83 -14.31 -4.72
C LYS A 124 22.91 -15.40 -4.58
N ARG A 125 22.69 -16.44 -3.79
CA ARG A 125 23.62 -17.58 -3.67
C ARG A 125 23.66 -18.44 -4.94
N HIS A 126 22.57 -18.42 -5.72
CA HIS A 126 22.43 -19.12 -6.99
C HIS A 126 22.72 -18.22 -8.20
N GLY A 127 23.21 -16.98 -7.98
CA GLY A 127 23.52 -16.05 -9.04
C GLY A 127 22.29 -15.42 -9.71
N ILE A 128 21.09 -15.64 -9.18
CA ILE A 128 19.83 -15.17 -9.77
C ILE A 128 19.65 -13.68 -9.49
N PRO A 129 19.36 -12.85 -10.51
CA PRO A 129 19.00 -11.44 -10.34
C PRO A 129 17.75 -11.25 -9.48
N VAL A 130 17.77 -10.27 -8.58
CA VAL A 130 16.70 -9.99 -7.65
C VAL A 130 16.13 -8.60 -7.89
N PHE A 131 14.84 -8.54 -8.20
CA PHE A 131 14.05 -7.32 -8.34
C PHE A 131 13.18 -7.17 -7.10
N TYR A 132 13.13 -5.97 -6.53
CA TYR A 132 12.21 -5.68 -5.43
C TYR A 132 11.17 -4.67 -5.92
N TYR A 133 9.96 -5.15 -6.24
CA TYR A 133 8.84 -4.32 -6.69
C TYR A 133 8.04 -3.80 -5.49
N GLY A 134 7.92 -2.49 -5.39
CA GLY A 134 7.37 -1.87 -4.21
C GLY A 134 8.32 -1.98 -3.02
N VAL A 135 9.45 -1.25 -3.12
CA VAL A 135 10.51 -1.28 -2.11
C VAL A 135 10.01 -1.03 -0.69
N PRO A 136 10.59 -1.67 0.34
CA PRO A 136 10.22 -1.41 1.73
C PRO A 136 10.48 0.06 2.09
N GLN A 137 9.61 0.68 2.88
CA GLN A 137 9.75 2.07 3.33
C GLN A 137 10.88 2.23 4.36
N LEU A 138 12.11 1.86 3.98
CA LEU A 138 13.28 1.95 4.86
C LEU A 138 13.58 3.39 5.27
N TRP A 139 13.25 4.33 4.43
CA TRP A 139 13.38 5.76 4.67
C TRP A 139 12.53 6.23 5.87
N ALA A 140 11.39 5.58 6.10
CA ALA A 140 10.47 5.99 7.15
C ALA A 140 10.95 5.57 8.57
N TRP A 141 11.45 4.35 8.75
CA TRP A 141 11.70 3.83 10.10
C TRP A 141 12.91 2.92 10.28
N ALA A 142 13.54 2.42 9.19
CA ALA A 142 14.61 1.42 9.30
C ALA A 142 15.77 1.64 8.31
N PRO A 143 16.36 2.86 8.21
CA PRO A 143 17.36 3.19 7.19
C PRO A 143 18.64 2.34 7.27
N TRP A 144 18.96 1.75 8.44
CA TRP A 144 20.09 0.84 8.58
C TRP A 144 19.96 -0.45 7.76
N ARG A 145 18.72 -0.85 7.40
CA ARG A 145 18.44 -2.02 6.57
C ARG A 145 18.85 -1.83 5.11
N ILE A 146 19.25 -0.63 4.70
CA ILE A 146 19.79 -0.34 3.36
C ILE A 146 20.97 -1.26 2.99
N ARG A 147 21.77 -1.68 3.99
CA ARG A 147 22.85 -2.65 3.78
C ARG A 147 22.34 -3.99 3.24
N LYS A 148 21.11 -4.40 3.61
CA LYS A 148 20.49 -5.62 3.10
C LYS A 148 20.03 -5.42 1.65
N MET A 149 19.47 -4.24 1.31
CA MET A 149 19.11 -3.89 -0.07
C MET A 149 20.33 -4.01 -0.97
N ARG A 150 21.38 -3.24 -0.72
CA ARG A 150 22.61 -3.24 -1.52
C ARG A 150 23.23 -4.62 -1.73
N LYS A 151 23.11 -5.52 -0.72
CA LYS A 151 23.73 -6.85 -0.77
C LYS A 151 22.87 -7.89 -1.48
N ARG A 152 21.56 -7.71 -1.54
CA ARG A 152 20.62 -8.79 -1.87
C ARG A 152 19.66 -8.47 -3.00
N VAL A 153 19.56 -7.20 -3.38
CA VAL A 153 18.64 -6.73 -4.42
C VAL A 153 19.46 -6.05 -5.51
N ASP A 154 19.27 -6.46 -6.73
CA ASP A 154 19.96 -5.87 -7.88
C ASP A 154 19.19 -4.66 -8.39
N TYR A 155 17.86 -4.72 -8.41
CA TYR A 155 17.00 -3.65 -8.92
C TYR A 155 15.89 -3.32 -7.93
N ALA A 156 15.89 -2.10 -7.42
CA ALA A 156 14.87 -1.57 -6.51
C ALA A 156 13.83 -0.79 -7.32
N LEU A 157 12.64 -1.35 -7.50
CA LEU A 157 11.55 -0.72 -8.26
C LEU A 157 10.65 0.05 -7.31
N CYS A 158 10.80 1.38 -7.33
CA CYS A 158 10.21 2.30 -6.37
C CYS A 158 8.79 2.71 -6.79
N LYS A 159 7.86 2.74 -5.85
CA LYS A 159 6.47 3.18 -6.06
C LYS A 159 6.29 4.69 -5.89
N LEU A 160 7.17 5.36 -5.18
CA LEU A 160 7.08 6.79 -4.88
C LEU A 160 8.27 7.54 -5.50
N PRO A 161 8.06 8.74 -6.06
CA PRO A 161 9.11 9.44 -6.81
C PRO A 161 10.35 9.77 -5.97
N PHE A 162 10.19 10.12 -4.70
CA PHE A 162 11.32 10.43 -3.82
C PHE A 162 12.11 9.19 -3.37
N GLU A 163 11.55 7.98 -3.49
CA GLU A 163 12.23 6.74 -3.12
C GLU A 163 13.41 6.45 -4.04
N GLU A 164 13.28 6.67 -5.34
CA GLU A 164 14.36 6.45 -6.31
C GLU A 164 15.63 7.19 -5.89
N LYS A 165 15.49 8.49 -5.65
CA LYS A 165 16.64 9.32 -5.20
C LYS A 165 17.17 8.82 -3.86
N TRP A 166 16.28 8.49 -2.89
CA TRP A 166 16.71 8.04 -1.57
C TRP A 166 17.52 6.74 -1.62
N TYR A 167 17.12 5.79 -2.46
CA TYR A 167 17.80 4.51 -2.64
C TYR A 167 19.10 4.66 -3.44
N ARG A 168 19.10 5.46 -4.51
CA ARG A 168 20.29 5.73 -5.33
C ARG A 168 21.38 6.43 -4.54
N ASP A 169 21.05 7.45 -3.77
CA ASP A 169 22.01 8.18 -2.90
C ASP A 169 22.66 7.23 -1.86
N ARG A 170 22.10 6.04 -1.67
CA ARG A 170 22.61 5.02 -0.75
C ARG A 170 23.22 3.80 -1.43
N GLY A 171 23.49 3.91 -2.71
CA GLY A 171 24.21 2.90 -3.50
C GLY A 171 23.36 1.69 -3.88
N CYS A 172 22.06 1.85 -4.08
CA CYS A 172 21.17 0.87 -4.70
C CYS A 172 20.90 1.25 -6.15
N GLU A 173 20.84 0.27 -7.05
CA GLU A 173 20.26 0.49 -8.37
C GLU A 173 18.73 0.59 -8.19
N ALA A 174 18.20 1.79 -8.37
CA ALA A 174 16.80 2.08 -8.10
C ALA A 174 16.15 2.84 -9.27
N ARG A 175 14.90 2.54 -9.54
CA ARG A 175 14.09 3.20 -10.58
C ARG A 175 12.67 3.43 -10.07
N PHE A 176 12.15 4.62 -10.28
CA PHE A 176 10.74 4.93 -10.09
C PHE A 176 9.92 4.31 -11.23
N VAL A 177 8.95 3.49 -10.90
CA VAL A 177 8.10 2.74 -11.85
C VAL A 177 6.62 3.13 -11.76
N GLY A 178 6.27 4.07 -10.90
CA GLY A 178 4.88 4.43 -10.62
C GLY A 178 4.26 3.58 -9.49
N HIS A 179 3.14 4.05 -9.00
CA HIS A 179 2.40 3.36 -7.95
C HIS A 179 1.26 2.54 -8.57
N PRO A 180 1.22 1.21 -8.37
CA PRO A 180 0.22 0.33 -9.01
C PRO A 180 -1.21 0.65 -8.62
N PHE A 181 -1.39 1.44 -7.59
CA PHE A 181 -2.69 1.92 -7.15
C PHE A 181 -3.41 2.77 -8.20
N PHE A 182 -2.67 3.49 -9.04
CA PHE A 182 -3.28 4.30 -10.10
C PHE A 182 -3.85 3.44 -11.23
N ASP A 183 -3.21 2.32 -11.55
CA ASP A 183 -3.75 1.36 -12.51
C ASP A 183 -5.04 0.73 -11.98
N GLU A 184 -5.09 0.44 -10.67
CA GLU A 184 -6.30 -0.06 -10.01
C GLU A 184 -7.44 0.97 -10.04
N MET A 185 -7.15 2.25 -9.83
CA MET A 185 -8.15 3.32 -9.92
C MET A 185 -8.75 3.44 -11.33
N GLU A 186 -7.94 3.29 -12.39
CA GLU A 186 -8.45 3.27 -13.76
C GLU A 186 -9.40 2.08 -14.00
N ASN A 187 -9.05 0.91 -13.50
CA ASN A 187 -9.89 -0.29 -13.61
C ASN A 187 -11.22 -0.13 -12.83
N GLN A 188 -11.18 0.49 -11.65
CA GLN A 188 -12.35 0.72 -10.82
C GLN A 188 -13.35 1.71 -11.45
N LYS A 189 -12.95 2.59 -12.36
CA LYS A 189 -13.88 3.49 -13.06
C LYS A 189 -15.05 2.77 -13.70
N GLN A 190 -14.83 1.55 -14.17
CA GLN A 190 -15.86 0.74 -14.83
C GLN A 190 -16.87 0.11 -13.84
N THR A 191 -16.54 0.09 -12.55
CA THR A 191 -17.35 -0.54 -11.51
C THR A 191 -18.12 0.47 -10.64
N ILE A 192 -17.95 1.77 -10.89
CA ILE A 192 -18.64 2.84 -10.16
C ILE A 192 -20.14 2.80 -10.45
N ASP A 193 -20.94 2.75 -9.40
CA ASP A 193 -22.39 2.88 -9.47
C ASP A 193 -22.77 4.36 -9.75
N GLN A 194 -22.98 4.67 -11.02
CA GLN A 194 -23.26 6.04 -11.48
C GLN A 194 -24.59 6.58 -10.92
N ASP A 195 -25.60 5.72 -10.72
CA ASP A 195 -26.87 6.12 -10.16
C ASP A 195 -26.73 6.49 -8.68
N PHE A 196 -25.95 5.71 -7.93
CA PHE A 196 -25.65 6.04 -6.54
C PHE A 196 -24.86 7.34 -6.44
N LEU A 197 -23.83 7.51 -7.27
CA LEU A 197 -23.01 8.71 -7.32
C LEU A 197 -23.84 9.95 -7.62
N THR A 198 -24.71 9.88 -8.61
CA THR A 198 -25.63 10.96 -9.00
C THR A 198 -26.57 11.34 -7.86
N ARG A 199 -27.23 10.34 -7.23
CA ARG A 199 -28.08 10.58 -6.05
C ARG A 199 -27.31 11.28 -4.93
N GLN A 200 -26.07 10.87 -4.65
CA GLN A 200 -25.26 11.50 -3.62
C GLN A 200 -24.92 12.97 -3.92
N ARG A 201 -24.70 13.30 -5.20
CA ARG A 201 -24.41 14.68 -5.65
C ARG A 201 -25.64 15.58 -5.64
N GLU A 202 -26.80 15.02 -5.96
CA GLU A 202 -28.07 15.76 -6.00
C GLU A 202 -28.72 15.93 -4.62
N THR A 203 -28.35 15.10 -3.65
CA THR A 203 -28.87 15.21 -2.27
C THR A 203 -28.40 16.54 -1.63
N PRO A 204 -29.31 17.38 -1.13
CA PRO A 204 -28.96 18.66 -0.52
C PRO A 204 -27.98 18.53 0.64
N GLY A 205 -27.12 19.53 0.80
CA GLY A 205 -26.10 19.60 1.84
C GLY A 205 -24.73 19.14 1.38
N LYS A 206 -23.70 19.75 1.98
CA LYS A 206 -22.30 19.42 1.68
C LYS A 206 -21.94 18.07 2.30
N LEU A 207 -21.70 17.07 1.47
CA LEU A 207 -21.31 15.74 1.93
C LEU A 207 -19.88 15.75 2.50
N VAL A 208 -19.74 15.36 3.74
CA VAL A 208 -18.45 15.06 4.40
C VAL A 208 -18.34 13.54 4.56
N THR A 209 -17.44 12.91 3.80
CA THR A 209 -17.25 11.47 3.87
C THR A 209 -16.19 11.11 4.91
N LEU A 210 -16.52 10.18 5.79
CA LEU A 210 -15.66 9.68 6.85
C LEU A 210 -15.04 8.34 6.45
N LEU A 211 -13.71 8.27 6.45
CA LEU A 211 -12.91 7.12 6.05
C LEU A 211 -12.02 6.67 7.23
N PRO A 212 -12.59 5.98 8.23
CA PRO A 212 -11.89 5.69 9.49
C PRO A 212 -10.85 4.57 9.38
N GLY A 213 -10.77 3.87 8.25
CA GLY A 213 -9.79 2.83 7.97
C GLY A 213 -10.36 1.63 7.23
N SER A 214 -9.48 0.84 6.63
CA SER A 214 -9.83 -0.39 5.90
C SER A 214 -9.82 -1.64 6.80
N ARG A 215 -9.06 -1.63 7.91
CA ARG A 215 -8.97 -2.73 8.86
C ARG A 215 -9.85 -2.50 10.07
N GLN A 216 -10.44 -3.58 10.60
CA GLN A 216 -11.33 -3.50 11.78
C GLN A 216 -10.68 -2.76 12.96
N GLN A 217 -9.43 -3.06 13.26
CA GLN A 217 -8.69 -2.41 14.37
C GLN A 217 -8.47 -0.90 14.13
N GLU A 218 -8.35 -0.47 12.88
CA GLU A 218 -8.25 0.95 12.53
C GLU A 218 -9.58 1.65 12.82
N VAL A 219 -10.67 1.09 12.34
CA VAL A 219 -12.03 1.63 12.58
C VAL A 219 -12.32 1.72 14.08
N GLU A 220 -12.04 0.68 14.84
CA GLU A 220 -12.23 0.66 16.30
C GLU A 220 -11.39 1.72 17.04
N GLY A 221 -10.17 1.94 16.54
CA GLY A 221 -9.26 2.94 17.14
C GLY A 221 -9.59 4.38 16.77
N GLN A 222 -10.13 4.62 15.57
CA GLN A 222 -10.24 5.95 14.98
C GLN A 222 -11.66 6.53 15.04
N LEU A 223 -12.70 5.72 14.82
CA LEU A 223 -14.05 6.20 14.53
C LEU A 223 -14.60 7.14 15.61
N LYS A 224 -14.38 6.85 16.89
CA LYS A 224 -14.83 7.73 17.99
C LYS A 224 -14.26 9.14 17.92
N TRP A 225 -13.06 9.30 17.36
CA TRP A 225 -12.41 10.60 17.20
C TRP A 225 -12.99 11.34 16.00
N PHE A 226 -13.33 10.61 14.95
CA PHE A 226 -14.07 11.15 13.81
C PHE A 226 -15.44 11.68 14.24
N LEU A 227 -16.18 10.94 15.06
CA LEU A 227 -17.48 11.40 15.57
C LEU A 227 -17.36 12.68 16.43
N LYS A 228 -16.29 12.82 17.22
CA LYS A 228 -16.02 14.09 17.94
C LYS A 228 -15.75 15.24 16.97
N ALA A 229 -15.01 15.01 15.88
CA ALA A 229 -14.78 16.02 14.86
C ALA A 229 -16.10 16.42 14.18
N VAL A 230 -16.93 15.44 13.81
CA VAL A 230 -18.28 15.65 13.24
C VAL A 230 -19.12 16.53 14.15
N THR A 231 -19.17 16.24 15.45
CA THR A 231 -19.90 17.06 16.43
C THR A 231 -19.46 18.53 16.39
N THR A 232 -18.16 18.75 16.21
CA THR A 232 -17.61 20.12 16.16
C THR A 232 -17.95 20.82 14.85
N VAL A 233 -17.85 20.11 13.72
CA VAL A 233 -18.18 20.63 12.39
C VAL A 233 -19.67 20.97 12.30
N GLN A 234 -20.54 20.07 12.73
CA GLN A 234 -22.00 20.26 12.70
C GLN A 234 -22.48 21.48 13.48
N ARG A 235 -21.78 21.84 14.57
CA ARG A 235 -22.09 23.05 15.33
C ARG A 235 -21.67 24.35 14.65
N LYS A 236 -20.65 24.28 13.77
CA LYS A 236 -20.03 25.46 13.17
C LYS A 236 -20.45 25.70 11.71
N VAL A 237 -20.82 24.65 11.02
CA VAL A 237 -21.14 24.69 9.61
C VAL A 237 -22.54 24.09 9.42
N SER A 238 -23.50 24.96 9.11
CA SER A 238 -24.82 24.53 8.68
C SER A 238 -24.75 23.91 7.29
N ASP A 239 -25.77 23.15 6.91
CA ASP A 239 -25.87 22.55 5.58
C ASP A 239 -24.76 21.51 5.29
N THR A 240 -24.41 20.72 6.31
CA THR A 240 -23.51 19.57 6.19
C THR A 240 -24.25 18.27 6.45
N ARG A 241 -23.98 17.26 5.65
CA ARG A 241 -24.36 15.89 5.89
C ARG A 241 -23.14 15.01 5.96
N PHE A 242 -23.22 13.87 6.66
CA PHE A 242 -22.09 13.02 6.93
C PHE A 242 -22.39 11.60 6.50
N ALA A 243 -21.41 10.93 5.88
CA ALA A 243 -21.49 9.52 5.55
C ALA A 243 -20.21 8.78 5.96
N ILE A 244 -20.36 7.59 6.54
CA ILE A 244 -19.25 6.67 6.81
C ILE A 244 -19.18 5.67 5.66
N ALA A 245 -18.01 5.56 5.01
CA ALA A 245 -17.72 4.49 4.09
C ALA A 245 -17.11 3.31 4.86
N SER A 246 -17.84 2.19 4.91
CA SER A 246 -17.41 0.95 5.54
C SER A 246 -16.98 -0.05 4.48
N PHE A 247 -15.86 -0.71 4.70
CA PHE A 247 -15.34 -1.73 3.78
C PHE A 247 -16.20 -2.99 3.77
N ASN A 248 -16.76 -3.37 4.92
CA ASN A 248 -17.60 -4.55 5.07
C ASN A 248 -18.71 -4.35 6.12
N GLN A 249 -19.62 -5.32 6.21
CA GLN A 249 -20.76 -5.26 7.12
C GLN A 249 -20.35 -5.22 8.59
N THR A 250 -19.29 -5.92 8.99
CA THR A 250 -18.79 -5.90 10.38
C THR A 250 -18.40 -4.51 10.83
N GLN A 251 -17.73 -3.75 9.95
CA GLN A 251 -17.38 -2.35 10.21
C GLN A 251 -18.61 -1.45 10.27
N ALA A 252 -19.58 -1.67 9.38
CA ALA A 252 -20.83 -0.91 9.36
C ALA A 252 -21.66 -1.16 10.63
N ASP A 253 -21.74 -2.39 11.12
CA ASP A 253 -22.44 -2.74 12.35
C ASP A 253 -21.77 -2.09 13.58
N TYR A 254 -20.43 -2.07 13.61
CA TYR A 254 -19.70 -1.36 14.65
C TYR A 254 -19.93 0.15 14.59
N ALA A 255 -19.87 0.74 13.39
CA ALA A 255 -20.12 2.16 13.18
C ALA A 255 -21.54 2.55 13.60
N SER A 256 -22.54 1.74 13.23
CA SER A 256 -23.96 1.99 13.59
C SER A 256 -24.18 2.07 15.08
N LYS A 257 -23.54 1.20 15.86
CA LYS A 257 -23.61 1.23 17.33
C LYS A 257 -23.05 2.54 17.91
N LEU A 258 -21.92 3.00 17.40
CA LEU A 258 -21.29 4.24 17.87
C LEU A 258 -22.07 5.48 17.42
N VAL A 259 -22.58 5.50 16.20
CA VAL A 259 -23.40 6.59 15.67
C VAL A 259 -24.69 6.70 16.49
N ALA A 260 -25.39 5.61 16.74
CA ALA A 260 -26.60 5.59 17.58
C ALA A 260 -26.33 6.13 18.99
N ALA A 261 -25.22 5.72 19.62
CA ALA A 261 -24.82 6.18 20.95
C ALA A 261 -24.43 7.67 20.97
N SER A 262 -23.99 8.23 19.83
CA SER A 262 -23.58 9.64 19.74
C SER A 262 -24.73 10.62 19.53
N GLY A 263 -25.90 10.15 19.08
CA GLY A 263 -27.04 10.97 18.68
C GLY A 263 -26.81 11.78 17.40
N LEU A 264 -25.74 11.49 16.64
CA LEU A 264 -25.43 12.15 15.38
C LEU A 264 -26.24 11.53 14.24
N ASN A 265 -26.64 12.35 13.27
CA ASN A 265 -27.25 11.89 12.04
C ASN A 265 -26.16 11.65 10.99
N ILE A 266 -25.74 10.39 10.81
CA ILE A 266 -24.68 9.98 9.88
C ILE A 266 -25.15 8.77 9.10
N GLU A 267 -25.08 8.85 7.78
CA GLU A 267 -25.35 7.74 6.88
C GLU A 267 -24.21 6.73 6.92
N ILE A 268 -24.49 5.43 6.74
CA ILE A 268 -23.46 4.38 6.71
C ILE A 268 -23.66 3.54 5.48
N TYR A 269 -22.60 3.41 4.69
CA TYR A 269 -22.62 2.66 3.43
C TYR A 269 -21.51 1.60 3.41
N VAL A 270 -21.85 0.42 2.90
CA VAL A 270 -20.92 -0.69 2.73
C VAL A 270 -20.54 -0.82 1.26
N GLY A 271 -19.23 -0.91 0.96
CA GLY A 271 -18.73 -1.13 -0.39
C GLY A 271 -18.98 0.03 -1.37
N ARG A 272 -19.20 1.25 -0.85
CA ARG A 272 -19.47 2.47 -1.64
C ARG A 272 -18.40 3.54 -1.48
N THR A 273 -17.21 3.11 -1.11
CA THR A 273 -16.09 4.03 -0.82
C THR A 273 -15.73 4.89 -2.02
N PRO A 274 -15.54 4.37 -3.26
CA PRO A 274 -15.17 5.18 -4.41
C PRO A 274 -16.23 6.24 -4.77
N GLU A 275 -17.50 5.86 -4.75
CA GLU A 275 -18.60 6.78 -5.05
C GLU A 275 -18.70 7.89 -4.00
N LEU A 276 -18.58 7.53 -2.72
CA LEU A 276 -18.63 8.52 -1.63
C LEU A 276 -17.44 9.47 -1.65
N MET A 277 -16.25 9.02 -2.04
CA MET A 277 -15.09 9.88 -2.23
C MET A 277 -15.32 10.88 -3.37
N GLN A 278 -15.86 10.42 -4.49
CA GLN A 278 -16.14 11.26 -5.65
C GLN A 278 -17.31 12.24 -5.45
N ALA A 279 -18.29 11.88 -4.62
CA ALA A 279 -19.43 12.74 -4.30
C ALA A 279 -19.12 13.74 -3.19
N ALA A 280 -18.09 13.49 -2.38
CA ALA A 280 -17.80 14.29 -1.20
C ALA A 280 -17.39 15.73 -1.54
N HIS A 281 -17.92 16.68 -0.78
CA HIS A 281 -17.38 18.05 -0.74
C HIS A 281 -16.00 18.07 -0.08
N CYS A 282 -15.79 17.24 0.96
CA CYS A 282 -14.50 16.93 1.53
C CYS A 282 -14.53 15.58 2.26
N CYS A 283 -13.35 15.02 2.51
CA CYS A 283 -13.19 13.79 3.29
C CYS A 283 -12.45 14.04 4.60
N LEU A 284 -12.85 13.30 5.63
CA LEU A 284 -12.08 13.11 6.83
C LEU A 284 -11.55 11.67 6.81
N ALA A 285 -10.25 11.49 6.70
CA ALA A 285 -9.64 10.18 6.49
C ALA A 285 -8.56 9.87 7.53
N CYS A 286 -8.36 8.59 7.85
CA CYS A 286 -7.15 8.17 8.54
C CYS A 286 -5.96 8.09 7.57
N SER A 287 -4.75 8.08 8.09
CA SER A 287 -3.56 7.94 7.26
C SER A 287 -3.45 6.54 6.65
N GLY A 288 -3.08 6.47 5.38
CA GLY A 288 -2.89 5.23 4.63
C GLY A 288 -2.85 5.42 3.12
N SER A 289 -2.95 4.34 2.36
CA SER A 289 -3.03 4.37 0.89
C SER A 289 -4.26 5.11 0.36
N VAL A 290 -5.31 5.23 1.17
CA VAL A 290 -6.52 6.00 0.85
C VAL A 290 -6.23 7.46 0.46
N SER A 291 -5.12 8.03 0.95
CA SER A 291 -4.71 9.39 0.55
C SER A 291 -4.37 9.50 -0.93
N LEU A 292 -3.80 8.45 -1.54
CA LEU A 292 -3.52 8.42 -2.97
C LEU A 292 -4.81 8.36 -3.80
N GLU A 293 -5.83 7.64 -3.32
CA GLU A 293 -7.15 7.55 -3.94
C GLU A 293 -7.86 8.90 -3.89
N LEU A 294 -7.85 9.54 -2.73
CA LEU A 294 -8.41 10.88 -2.55
C LEU A 294 -7.70 11.94 -3.42
N MET A 295 -6.38 11.82 -3.57
CA MET A 295 -5.62 12.66 -4.49
C MET A 295 -6.03 12.41 -5.94
N TYR A 296 -6.19 11.15 -6.35
CA TYR A 296 -6.63 10.80 -7.69
C TYR A 296 -8.02 11.36 -8.02
N HIS A 297 -8.94 11.34 -7.06
CA HIS A 297 -10.28 11.91 -7.21
C HIS A 297 -10.33 13.45 -7.00
N HIS A 298 -9.20 14.10 -6.72
CA HIS A 298 -9.13 15.53 -6.40
C HIS A 298 -10.04 15.95 -5.25
N THR A 299 -10.30 15.06 -4.29
CA THR A 299 -11.21 15.32 -3.19
C THR A 299 -10.47 15.98 -2.02
N PRO A 300 -10.86 17.21 -1.62
CA PRO A 300 -10.28 17.89 -0.48
C PRO A 300 -10.35 17.02 0.77
N THR A 301 -9.24 16.86 1.48
CA THR A 301 -9.15 15.88 2.56
C THR A 301 -8.38 16.41 3.75
N VAL A 302 -8.90 16.12 4.94
CA VAL A 302 -8.20 16.29 6.20
C VAL A 302 -7.86 14.91 6.78
N ILE A 303 -6.61 14.73 7.17
CA ILE A 303 -6.13 13.51 7.78
C ILE A 303 -6.21 13.63 9.30
N LEU A 304 -6.96 12.73 9.90
CA LEU A 304 -7.12 12.62 11.34
C LEU A 304 -6.69 11.23 11.79
N TYR A 305 -5.77 11.14 12.74
CA TYR A 305 -5.39 9.85 13.32
C TYR A 305 -5.11 9.97 14.80
N HIS A 306 -5.67 9.03 15.55
CA HIS A 306 -5.42 8.93 16.98
C HIS A 306 -4.25 8.00 17.26
N VAL A 307 -3.30 8.50 18.04
CA VAL A 307 -2.15 7.71 18.50
C VAL A 307 -2.04 7.86 20.02
N ASN A 308 -2.00 6.76 20.74
CA ASN A 308 -1.82 6.87 22.19
C ASN A 308 -0.44 7.49 22.52
N ARG A 309 -0.32 8.15 23.67
CA ARG A 309 0.88 8.92 24.08
C ARG A 309 2.17 8.11 24.01
N PHE A 310 2.13 6.83 24.34
CA PHE A 310 3.31 5.95 24.27
C PHE A 310 3.74 5.67 22.83
N ARG A 311 2.80 5.34 21.95
CA ARG A 311 3.07 5.14 20.51
C ARG A 311 3.52 6.43 19.85
N TYR A 312 2.97 7.58 20.24
CA TYR A 312 3.41 8.89 19.75
C TYR A 312 4.86 9.15 20.13
N PHE A 313 5.23 8.95 21.41
CA PHE A 313 6.59 9.08 21.88
C PHE A 313 7.56 8.16 21.13
N LEU A 314 7.21 6.89 20.98
CA LEU A 314 8.00 5.90 20.26
C LEU A 314 8.12 6.27 18.77
N GLY A 315 7.02 6.66 18.14
CA GLY A 315 6.96 7.11 16.75
C GLY A 315 7.87 8.30 16.49
N ASN A 316 7.85 9.31 17.37
CA ASN A 316 8.74 10.47 17.26
C ASN A 316 10.23 10.12 17.32
N HIS A 317 10.61 8.99 17.90
CA HIS A 317 12.00 8.56 17.94
C HIS A 317 12.37 7.65 16.77
N LEU A 318 11.43 6.87 16.26
CA LEU A 318 11.69 5.85 15.24
C LEU A 318 11.34 6.32 13.82
N ILE A 319 10.26 7.08 13.65
CA ILE A 319 9.81 7.55 12.34
C ILE A 319 10.71 8.71 11.89
N ARG A 320 11.19 8.65 10.67
CA ARG A 320 12.12 9.63 10.07
C ARG A 320 11.48 10.41 8.91
N SER A 321 10.23 10.18 8.62
CA SER A 321 9.48 10.96 7.65
C SER A 321 8.91 12.23 8.30
N ARG A 322 8.79 13.30 7.50
CA ARG A 322 8.20 14.57 7.92
C ARG A 322 6.71 14.45 8.13
N TYR A 323 6.04 13.73 7.24
CA TYR A 323 4.59 13.49 7.24
C TYR A 323 4.28 12.01 7.35
N ILE A 324 3.07 11.68 7.75
CA ILE A 324 2.55 10.29 7.77
C ILE A 324 1.83 9.98 6.46
N THR A 325 1.18 10.98 5.86
CA THR A 325 0.40 10.84 4.64
C THR A 325 1.32 10.80 3.42
N LEU A 326 1.15 9.80 2.56
CA LEU A 326 1.97 9.62 1.36
C LEU A 326 1.88 10.82 0.42
N VAL A 327 0.71 11.41 0.24
CA VAL A 327 0.49 12.58 -0.62
C VAL A 327 1.32 13.78 -0.15
N ASN A 328 1.35 14.05 1.15
CA ASN A 328 2.17 15.12 1.72
C ASN A 328 3.67 14.86 1.56
N LEU A 329 4.10 13.58 1.67
CA LEU A 329 5.49 13.21 1.42
C LEU A 329 5.88 13.38 -0.06
N ILE A 330 4.96 13.09 -0.99
CA ILE A 330 5.18 13.29 -2.43
C ILE A 330 5.27 14.79 -2.76
N ALA A 331 4.42 15.60 -2.15
CA ALA A 331 4.39 17.05 -2.38
C ALA A 331 5.53 17.80 -1.69
N SER A 332 6.11 17.22 -0.64
CA SER A 332 7.16 17.89 0.15
C SER A 332 8.48 17.98 -0.61
N ALA A 333 9.10 19.16 -0.59
CA ALA A 333 10.45 19.34 -1.10
C ALA A 333 11.51 18.56 -0.28
N ASN A 334 11.22 18.32 1.02
CA ASN A 334 12.11 17.62 1.94
C ASN A 334 11.35 16.61 2.81
N PRO A 335 10.92 15.45 2.25
CA PRO A 335 10.08 14.48 2.94
C PRO A 335 10.77 13.82 4.16
N PHE A 336 12.10 13.95 4.27
CA PHE A 336 12.92 13.35 5.34
C PHE A 336 13.42 14.37 6.36
N LEU A 337 13.07 15.64 6.20
CA LEU A 337 13.44 16.68 7.15
C LEU A 337 12.52 16.57 8.38
N ARG A 338 13.05 16.09 9.49
CA ARG A 338 12.35 16.12 10.78
C ARG A 338 12.24 17.55 11.26
N THR A 339 11.01 18.05 11.33
CA THR A 339 10.69 19.17 12.23
C THR A 339 10.18 18.57 13.54
N LYS A 340 10.65 19.09 14.67
CA LYS A 340 10.12 18.68 16.00
C LYS A 340 8.68 19.13 16.22
N GLU A 341 8.19 20.00 15.36
CA GLU A 341 6.89 20.62 15.44
C GLU A 341 5.89 19.82 14.60
N VAL A 342 4.81 19.41 15.22
CA VAL A 342 3.63 18.92 14.52
C VAL A 342 3.18 20.01 13.56
N TRP A 343 2.98 19.70 12.29
CA TRP A 343 2.47 20.66 11.33
C TRP A 343 1.17 21.30 11.85
N HIS A 344 1.13 22.62 11.83
CA HIS A 344 -0.06 23.38 12.13
C HIS A 344 -0.25 24.42 11.02
N PRO A 345 -1.44 24.58 10.42
CA PRO A 345 -1.64 25.46 9.26
C PRO A 345 -1.28 26.93 9.53
N ASN A 346 -1.17 27.32 10.78
CA ASN A 346 -0.89 28.70 11.20
C ASN A 346 0.53 28.90 11.76
N LEU A 347 1.42 27.92 11.65
CA LEU A 347 2.81 28.08 12.09
C LEU A 347 3.65 28.79 11.03
N PRO A 348 4.46 29.81 11.41
CA PRO A 348 5.40 30.45 10.49
C PRO A 348 6.38 29.41 9.92
N GLY A 349 6.50 29.35 8.59
CA GLY A 349 7.40 28.40 7.89
C GLY A 349 6.79 27.00 7.67
N GLY A 350 5.49 26.82 7.92
CA GLY A 350 4.75 25.63 7.47
C GLY A 350 4.79 25.51 5.96
N GLU A 351 5.22 24.34 5.46
CA GLU A 351 5.13 24.01 4.05
C GLU A 351 3.64 23.88 3.67
N ASP A 352 3.26 24.40 2.52
CA ASP A 352 1.90 24.21 2.01
C ASP A 352 1.72 22.74 1.61
N ILE A 353 0.87 22.02 2.34
CA ILE A 353 0.66 20.59 2.14
C ILE A 353 -0.76 20.33 1.62
N PRO A 354 -0.91 19.39 0.66
CA PRO A 354 -2.22 19.09 0.04
C PRO A 354 -3.27 18.58 1.03
N MET A 355 -2.84 17.84 2.08
CA MET A 355 -3.74 17.20 3.04
C MET A 355 -3.32 17.55 4.48
N PRO A 356 -3.99 18.50 5.14
CA PRO A 356 -3.73 18.79 6.56
C PRO A 356 -3.78 17.52 7.43
N GLU A 357 -2.75 17.30 8.28
CA GLU A 357 -2.64 16.13 9.17
C GLU A 357 -2.77 16.56 10.62
N TYR A 358 -3.66 15.91 11.35
CA TYR A 358 -3.89 16.18 12.78
C TYR A 358 -3.77 14.89 13.59
N PRO A 359 -2.66 14.69 14.32
CA PRO A 359 -2.58 13.66 15.35
C PRO A 359 -3.44 14.06 16.55
N THR A 360 -4.21 13.12 17.10
CA THR A 360 -5.10 13.34 18.25
C THR A 360 -4.79 12.41 19.41
#